data_50d7efd14b8032911348620728a548d2
#
_entry.id   50d7efd14b8032911348620728a548d2
#
_cell.length_a   1.000
_cell.length_b   1.000
_cell.length_c   1.000
_cell.angle_alpha   90.00
_cell.angle_beta   90.00
_cell.angle_gamma   90.00
#
_symmetry.space_group_name_H-M   'P 1'
#
loop_
_entity.id
_entity.type
_entity.pdbx_description
1 polymer ?
#
loop_
_entity_poly.entity_id
_entity_poly.type
_entity_poly.pdbx_seq_one_letter_code
_entity_poly.pdbx_strand_id
1 'polypeptide(L)'
;LLWAANGINRPEKGMRTAPSAMNAQEVDVYVCMEEGAFLYDAKSNQLQPVIQEDLRGLVGGKQAFVINAPVVLLMVSDLSKLPGGNSEQTKLMAAIDAGIVSQNISIACSGLGLITVPRASMDKEALAQKLKLKSTQLLLMNNPVGKE
;
A
#
# COMPACT_ATOMS: atom_id res chain seq x y z
N LEU A 1 -3.34 -2.88 -12.37
CA LEU A 1 -3.30 -3.37 -10.99
C LEU A 1 -3.57 -2.24 -9.97
N LEU A 2 -2.80 -1.17 -9.94
CA LEU A 2 -2.91 -0.09 -8.94
C LEU A 2 -4.26 0.62 -8.94
N TRP A 3 -4.82 0.87 -10.12
CA TRP A 3 -6.17 1.43 -10.22
C TRP A 3 -7.22 0.50 -9.58
N ALA A 4 -7.13 -0.80 -9.82
CA ALA A 4 -8.01 -1.77 -9.17
C ALA A 4 -7.84 -1.79 -7.65
N ALA A 5 -6.60 -1.64 -7.16
CA ALA A 5 -6.30 -1.62 -5.74
C ALA A 5 -6.97 -0.46 -5.00
N ASN A 6 -6.76 0.77 -5.45
CA ASN A 6 -7.23 1.98 -4.76
C ASN A 6 -7.39 3.20 -5.69
N GLY A 7 -7.74 2.97 -6.96
CA GLY A 7 -7.97 4.03 -7.93
C GLY A 7 -9.32 4.74 -7.77
N ILE A 8 -9.49 5.86 -8.45
CA ILE A 8 -10.76 6.59 -8.49
C ILE A 8 -11.64 5.98 -9.57
N ASN A 9 -12.76 5.36 -9.20
CA ASN A 9 -13.69 4.72 -10.12
C ASN A 9 -15.03 5.45 -10.27
N ARG A 10 -15.26 6.46 -9.44
CA ARG A 10 -16.45 7.34 -9.46
C ARG A 10 -15.97 8.78 -9.27
N PRO A 11 -15.37 9.38 -10.31
CA PRO A 11 -14.71 10.69 -10.20
C PRO A 11 -15.68 11.83 -9.84
N GLU A 12 -16.92 11.74 -10.28
CA GLU A 12 -17.99 12.70 -9.96
C GLU A 12 -18.31 12.75 -8.45
N LYS A 13 -18.01 11.67 -7.72
CA LYS A 13 -18.21 11.53 -6.27
C LYS A 13 -16.90 11.49 -5.50
N GLY A 14 -15.76 11.52 -6.19
CA GLY A 14 -14.44 11.37 -5.59
C GLY A 14 -14.22 10.03 -4.88
N MET A 15 -14.98 8.98 -5.27
CA MET A 15 -14.91 7.67 -4.62
C MET A 15 -13.92 6.75 -5.30
N ARG A 16 -13.36 5.83 -4.50
CA ARG A 16 -12.36 4.86 -4.93
C ARG A 16 -12.92 3.45 -5.11
N THR A 17 -12.11 2.58 -5.71
CA THR A 17 -12.36 1.14 -5.79
C THR A 17 -12.43 0.49 -4.42
N ALA A 18 -11.57 0.93 -3.48
CA ALA A 18 -11.59 0.50 -2.09
C ALA A 18 -12.45 1.47 -1.26
N PRO A 19 -13.49 1.00 -0.54
CA PRO A 19 -14.14 1.81 0.48
C PRO A 19 -13.21 2.05 1.66
N SER A 20 -13.46 3.11 2.42
CA SER A 20 -12.74 3.40 3.66
C SER A 20 -13.69 3.96 4.72
N ALA A 21 -13.33 3.84 5.98
CA ALA A 21 -14.10 4.39 7.10
C ALA A 21 -14.38 5.88 6.84
N MET A 22 -15.67 6.27 6.88
CA MET A 22 -16.14 7.64 6.60
C MET A 22 -15.64 8.24 5.28
N ASN A 23 -15.29 7.38 4.31
CA ASN A 23 -14.66 7.79 3.04
C ASN A 23 -13.40 8.65 3.25
N ALA A 24 -12.65 8.38 4.31
CA ALA A 24 -11.45 9.16 4.67
C ALA A 24 -10.31 9.00 3.65
N GLN A 25 -10.30 7.86 2.93
CA GLN A 25 -9.31 7.57 1.88
C GLN A 25 -7.87 7.76 2.38
N GLU A 26 -7.62 7.28 3.59
CA GLU A 26 -6.37 7.44 4.31
C GLU A 26 -5.27 6.50 3.86
N VAL A 27 -5.62 5.42 3.12
CA VAL A 27 -4.66 4.42 2.65
C VAL A 27 -3.98 4.90 1.38
N ASP A 28 -2.68 5.08 1.45
CA ASP A 28 -1.79 5.30 0.32
C ASP A 28 -1.12 3.99 -0.08
N VAL A 29 -0.90 3.78 -1.38
CA VAL A 29 -0.19 2.61 -1.91
C VAL A 29 1.17 3.04 -2.42
N TYR A 30 2.23 2.56 -1.76
CA TYR A 30 3.61 2.70 -2.23
C TYR A 30 4.00 1.49 -3.06
N VAL A 31 4.81 1.70 -4.08
CA VAL A 31 5.26 0.69 -5.03
C VAL A 31 6.77 0.58 -4.93
N CYS A 32 7.26 -0.56 -4.43
CA CYS A 32 8.70 -0.84 -4.34
C CYS A 32 9.11 -1.77 -5.48
N MET A 33 10.10 -1.33 -6.25
CA MET A 33 10.71 -2.06 -7.36
C MET A 33 12.23 -1.98 -7.23
N GLU A 34 12.97 -2.63 -8.12
CA GLU A 34 14.43 -2.57 -8.17
C GLU A 34 14.93 -1.14 -8.36
N GLU A 35 14.25 -0.36 -9.18
CA GLU A 35 14.64 1.01 -9.53
C GLU A 35 14.36 2.02 -8.41
N GLY A 36 13.50 1.68 -7.46
CA GLY A 36 13.14 2.61 -6.39
C GLY A 36 11.76 2.37 -5.79
N ALA A 37 11.37 3.31 -4.93
CA ALA A 37 10.03 3.35 -4.36
C ALA A 37 9.25 4.57 -4.85
N PHE A 38 7.98 4.36 -5.09
CA PHE A 38 7.06 5.32 -5.70
C PHE A 38 5.75 5.38 -4.91
N LEU A 39 5.11 6.53 -4.93
CA LEU A 39 3.75 6.70 -4.42
C LEU A 39 2.76 6.66 -5.58
N TYR A 40 1.73 5.83 -5.47
CA TYR A 40 0.64 5.82 -6.45
C TYR A 40 -0.28 7.04 -6.24
N ASP A 41 -0.32 7.91 -7.25
CA ASP A 41 -1.27 9.02 -7.31
C ASP A 41 -2.54 8.58 -8.04
N ALA A 42 -3.62 8.38 -7.30
CA ALA A 42 -4.89 7.95 -7.86
C ALA A 42 -5.57 9.03 -8.73
N LYS A 43 -5.22 10.32 -8.58
CA LYS A 43 -5.81 11.41 -9.38
C LYS A 43 -5.27 11.40 -10.80
N SER A 44 -3.96 11.30 -10.93
CA SER A 44 -3.29 11.24 -12.23
C SER A 44 -3.16 9.81 -12.77
N ASN A 45 -3.44 8.79 -11.95
CA ASN A 45 -3.17 7.37 -12.19
C ASN A 45 -1.72 7.12 -12.59
N GLN A 46 -0.79 7.74 -11.87
CA GLN A 46 0.65 7.70 -12.13
C GLN A 46 1.44 7.36 -10.88
N LEU A 47 2.70 7.00 -11.06
CA LEU A 47 3.66 6.80 -10.00
C LEU A 47 4.48 8.08 -9.79
N GLN A 48 4.51 8.55 -8.54
CA GLN A 48 5.34 9.68 -8.11
C GLN A 48 6.60 9.13 -7.46
N PRO A 49 7.81 9.47 -7.97
CA PRO A 49 9.06 9.00 -7.37
C PRO A 49 9.21 9.49 -5.93
N VAL A 50 9.60 8.59 -5.01
CA VAL A 50 9.88 8.91 -3.62
C VAL A 50 11.36 8.78 -3.31
N ILE A 51 11.97 7.65 -3.66
CA ILE A 51 13.39 7.39 -3.45
C ILE A 51 13.92 6.43 -4.52
N GLN A 52 15.12 6.70 -5.01
CA GLN A 52 15.82 5.84 -5.98
C GLN A 52 16.69 4.81 -5.23
N GLU A 53 16.02 3.89 -4.54
CA GLU A 53 16.67 2.82 -3.78
C GLU A 53 15.71 1.61 -3.73
N ASP A 54 16.24 0.41 -3.95
CA ASP A 54 15.48 -0.83 -3.82
C ASP A 54 15.18 -1.12 -2.35
N LEU A 55 13.92 -0.99 -1.96
CA LEU A 55 13.47 -1.23 -0.59
C LEU A 55 12.87 -2.62 -0.37
N ARG A 56 12.82 -3.49 -1.40
CA ARG A 56 12.20 -4.83 -1.29
C ARG A 56 12.87 -5.69 -0.22
N GLY A 57 14.19 -5.50 0.01
CA GLY A 57 14.92 -6.17 1.08
C GLY A 57 14.40 -5.82 2.48
N LEU A 58 14.02 -4.56 2.72
CA LEU A 58 13.43 -4.13 4.00
C LEU A 58 12.03 -4.69 4.21
N VAL A 59 11.30 -4.97 3.13
CA VAL A 59 9.97 -5.59 3.19
C VAL A 59 10.10 -7.10 3.39
N GLY A 60 10.99 -7.74 2.66
CA GLY A 60 11.15 -9.20 2.64
C GLY A 60 11.90 -9.76 3.85
N GLY A 61 12.85 -9.00 4.40
CA GLY A 61 13.74 -9.51 5.45
C GLY A 61 14.52 -10.73 4.95
N LYS A 62 14.22 -11.90 5.50
CA LYS A 62 14.82 -13.19 5.10
C LYS A 62 14.01 -13.96 4.03
N GLN A 63 12.90 -13.42 3.57
CA GLN A 63 12.00 -14.12 2.65
C GLN A 63 12.35 -13.79 1.19
N ALA A 64 13.11 -14.69 0.57
CA ALA A 64 13.63 -14.51 -0.79
C ALA A 64 12.54 -14.23 -1.82
N PHE A 65 11.36 -14.85 -1.70
CA PHE A 65 10.25 -14.64 -2.63
C PHE A 65 9.74 -13.20 -2.65
N VAL A 66 9.88 -12.46 -1.54
CA VAL A 66 9.52 -11.04 -1.47
C VAL A 66 10.60 -10.18 -2.11
N ILE A 67 11.87 -10.47 -1.76
CA ILE A 67 13.03 -9.72 -2.30
C ILE A 67 13.11 -9.86 -3.82
N ASN A 68 12.79 -11.04 -4.34
CA ASN A 68 12.85 -11.37 -5.77
C ASN A 68 11.55 -11.01 -6.51
N ALA A 69 10.49 -10.61 -5.82
CA ALA A 69 9.27 -10.17 -6.48
C ALA A 69 9.56 -8.90 -7.31
N PRO A 70 9.12 -8.83 -8.58
CA PRO A 70 9.35 -7.64 -9.41
C PRO A 70 8.75 -6.39 -8.80
N VAL A 71 7.66 -6.51 -8.06
CA VAL A 71 6.95 -5.40 -7.42
C VAL A 71 6.49 -5.82 -6.02
N VAL A 72 6.65 -4.93 -5.04
CA VAL A 72 6.03 -5.07 -3.73
C VAL A 72 5.18 -3.82 -3.43
N LEU A 73 3.90 -4.01 -3.18
CA LEU A 73 2.96 -2.94 -2.85
C LEU A 73 2.86 -2.81 -1.33
N LEU A 74 3.04 -1.58 -0.81
CA LEU A 74 2.91 -1.28 0.62
C LEU A 74 1.64 -0.47 0.86
N MET A 75 0.82 -0.84 1.82
CA MET A 75 -0.32 -0.06 2.28
C MET A 75 0.10 0.74 3.52
N VAL A 76 0.05 2.06 3.37
CA VAL A 76 0.38 3.05 4.41
C VAL A 76 -0.88 3.85 4.71
N SER A 77 -1.31 3.88 5.97
CA SER A 77 -2.48 4.63 6.39
C SER A 77 -2.09 5.90 7.12
N ASP A 78 -2.63 7.04 6.72
CA ASP A 78 -2.45 8.31 7.43
C ASP A 78 -3.59 8.52 8.44
N LEU A 79 -3.31 8.26 9.71
CA LEU A 79 -4.27 8.38 10.80
C LEU A 79 -4.80 9.81 10.99
N SER A 80 -4.09 10.82 10.48
CA SER A 80 -4.56 12.22 10.57
C SER A 80 -5.84 12.47 9.74
N LYS A 81 -6.14 11.60 8.80
CA LYS A 81 -7.37 11.65 7.99
C LYS A 81 -8.57 10.98 8.67
N LEU A 82 -8.34 10.25 9.76
CA LEU A 82 -9.38 9.56 10.52
C LEU A 82 -9.66 10.32 11.84
N PRO A 83 -10.90 10.36 12.33
CA PRO A 83 -11.18 10.90 13.65
C PRO A 83 -10.61 9.99 14.73
N GLY A 84 -10.17 10.59 15.87
CA GLY A 84 -9.65 9.86 17.01
C GLY A 84 -8.13 9.74 17.06
N GLY A 85 -7.41 10.28 16.08
CA GLY A 85 -5.93 10.39 16.09
C GLY A 85 -5.25 9.03 16.24
N ASN A 86 -4.35 8.87 17.20
CA ASN A 86 -3.55 7.67 17.44
C ASN A 86 -4.23 6.65 18.38
N SER A 87 -5.57 6.64 18.47
CA SER A 87 -6.30 5.66 19.29
C SER A 87 -6.26 4.26 18.71
N GLU A 88 -6.42 3.24 19.57
CA GLU A 88 -6.46 1.83 19.13
C GLU A 88 -7.63 1.56 18.15
N GLN A 89 -8.76 2.23 18.36
CA GLN A 89 -9.90 2.10 17.44
C GLN A 89 -9.60 2.68 16.06
N THR A 90 -8.94 3.84 16.00
CA THR A 90 -8.50 4.43 14.73
C THR A 90 -7.50 3.53 13.99
N LYS A 91 -6.54 2.96 14.72
CA LYS A 91 -5.60 1.99 14.15
C LYS A 91 -6.28 0.74 13.64
N LEU A 92 -7.32 0.26 14.34
CA LEU A 92 -8.10 -0.89 13.89
C LEU A 92 -8.85 -0.57 12.59
N MET A 93 -9.51 0.59 12.49
CA MET A 93 -10.17 1.02 11.25
C MET A 93 -9.16 1.14 10.10
N ALA A 94 -8.01 1.76 10.32
CA ALA A 94 -6.95 1.87 9.34
C ALA A 94 -6.45 0.51 8.85
N ALA A 95 -6.32 -0.47 9.75
CA ALA A 95 -5.90 -1.82 9.42
C ALA A 95 -6.96 -2.56 8.58
N ILE A 96 -8.25 -2.38 8.90
CA ILE A 96 -9.36 -2.94 8.12
C ILE A 96 -9.34 -2.36 6.70
N ASP A 97 -9.22 -1.04 6.56
CA ASP A 97 -9.22 -0.36 5.26
C ASP A 97 -7.99 -0.76 4.41
N ALA A 98 -6.82 -0.90 5.03
CA ALA A 98 -5.64 -1.46 4.37
C ALA A 98 -5.85 -2.90 3.88
N GLY A 99 -6.56 -3.72 4.68
CA GLY A 99 -6.93 -5.08 4.31
C GLY A 99 -7.87 -5.13 3.09
N ILE A 100 -8.78 -4.16 2.97
CA ILE A 100 -9.66 -4.03 1.80
C ILE A 100 -8.85 -3.71 0.54
N VAL A 101 -7.91 -2.79 0.61
CA VAL A 101 -7.01 -2.47 -0.51
C VAL A 101 -6.17 -3.70 -0.89
N SER A 102 -5.61 -4.40 0.09
CA SER A 102 -4.84 -5.64 -0.12
C SER A 102 -5.70 -6.73 -0.79
N GLN A 103 -6.98 -6.86 -0.43
CA GLN A 103 -7.90 -7.80 -1.08
C GLN A 103 -8.20 -7.41 -2.53
N ASN A 104 -8.37 -6.12 -2.82
CA ASN A 104 -8.51 -5.64 -4.20
C ASN A 104 -7.28 -6.01 -5.05
N ILE A 105 -6.07 -5.88 -4.48
CA ILE A 105 -4.82 -6.30 -5.14
C ILE A 105 -4.88 -7.80 -5.45
N SER A 106 -5.28 -8.62 -4.48
CA SER A 106 -5.36 -10.08 -4.62
C SER A 106 -6.33 -10.50 -5.72
N ILE A 107 -7.52 -9.89 -5.76
CA ILE A 107 -8.53 -10.15 -6.79
C ILE A 107 -8.03 -9.71 -8.17
N ALA A 108 -7.44 -8.52 -8.27
CA ALA A 108 -6.91 -8.01 -9.52
C ALA A 108 -5.74 -8.85 -10.04
N CYS A 109 -4.84 -9.31 -9.17
CA CYS A 109 -3.77 -10.23 -9.54
C CYS A 109 -4.32 -11.52 -10.14
N SER A 110 -5.31 -12.12 -9.50
CA SER A 110 -5.97 -13.32 -10.03
C SER A 110 -6.53 -13.11 -11.44
N GLY A 111 -7.22 -11.98 -11.66
CA GLY A 111 -7.77 -11.62 -12.98
C GLY A 111 -6.72 -11.30 -14.05
N LEU A 112 -5.51 -10.91 -13.64
CA LEU A 112 -4.39 -10.56 -14.52
C LEU A 112 -3.40 -11.72 -14.76
N GLY A 113 -3.64 -12.89 -14.17
CA GLY A 113 -2.68 -14.01 -14.24
C GLY A 113 -1.40 -13.73 -13.44
N LEU A 114 -1.51 -12.98 -12.36
CA LEU A 114 -0.43 -12.68 -11.43
C LEU A 114 -0.67 -13.41 -10.11
N ILE A 115 0.42 -13.62 -9.38
CA ILE A 115 0.37 -14.17 -8.03
C ILE A 115 0.73 -13.10 -7.00
N THR A 116 0.13 -13.18 -5.82
CA THR A 116 0.40 -12.31 -4.68
C THR A 116 0.02 -13.00 -3.39
N VAL A 117 0.56 -12.52 -2.28
CA VAL A 117 0.17 -12.91 -0.94
C VAL A 117 0.12 -11.70 -0.01
N PRO A 118 -1.00 -11.46 0.72
CA PRO A 118 -1.08 -10.43 1.74
C PRO A 118 -0.15 -10.74 2.91
N ARG A 119 0.64 -9.75 3.35
CA ARG A 119 1.58 -9.88 4.47
C ARG A 119 1.56 -8.62 5.34
N ALA A 120 1.91 -8.77 6.62
CA ALA A 120 2.10 -7.65 7.54
C ALA A 120 3.56 -7.52 8.04
N SER A 121 4.40 -8.54 7.78
CA SER A 121 5.80 -8.53 8.19
C SER A 121 6.63 -7.61 7.29
N MET A 122 7.38 -6.70 7.88
CA MET A 122 8.34 -5.80 7.22
C MET A 122 9.15 -5.06 8.28
N ASP A 123 10.29 -4.48 7.90
CA ASP A 123 11.02 -3.53 8.75
C ASP A 123 10.35 -2.16 8.69
N LYS A 124 9.34 -1.96 9.55
CA LYS A 124 8.51 -0.74 9.53
C LYS A 124 9.31 0.52 9.87
N GLU A 125 10.28 0.42 10.79
CA GLU A 125 11.10 1.56 11.21
C GLU A 125 11.99 2.03 10.06
N ALA A 126 12.75 1.12 9.47
CA ALA A 126 13.63 1.45 8.35
C ALA A 126 12.86 1.96 7.12
N LEU A 127 11.72 1.33 6.79
CA LEU A 127 10.86 1.77 5.69
C LEU A 127 10.27 3.15 5.94
N ALA A 128 9.81 3.46 7.16
CA ALA A 128 9.27 4.77 7.49
C ALA A 128 10.33 5.87 7.33
N GLN A 129 11.58 5.61 7.73
CA GLN A 129 12.70 6.54 7.53
C GLN A 129 13.00 6.75 6.04
N LYS A 130 13.14 5.67 5.27
CA LYS A 130 13.44 5.72 3.83
C LYS A 130 12.36 6.43 3.01
N LEU A 131 11.10 6.13 3.30
CA LEU A 131 9.94 6.74 2.65
C LEU A 131 9.60 8.13 3.20
N LYS A 132 10.31 8.60 4.24
CA LYS A 132 10.07 9.89 4.92
C LYS A 132 8.62 10.04 5.39
N LEU A 133 8.09 8.98 5.98
CA LEU A 133 6.73 8.98 6.50
C LEU A 133 6.60 9.90 7.72
N LYS A 134 5.44 10.54 7.83
CA LYS A 134 5.07 11.31 9.02
C LYS A 134 4.75 10.38 10.18
N SER A 135 4.81 10.89 11.42
CA SER A 135 4.44 10.13 12.61
C SER A 135 2.98 9.64 12.62
N THR A 136 2.11 10.28 11.82
CA THR A 136 0.71 9.89 11.63
C THR A 136 0.52 8.77 10.61
N GLN A 137 1.56 8.43 9.84
CA GLN A 137 1.50 7.42 8.78
C GLN A 137 2.01 6.06 9.27
N LEU A 138 1.18 5.04 9.16
CA LEU A 138 1.47 3.67 9.59
C LEU A 138 1.63 2.72 8.40
N LEU A 139 2.73 1.98 8.38
CA LEU A 139 2.93 0.83 7.50
C LEU A 139 2.14 -0.36 8.05
N LEU A 140 1.14 -0.84 7.33
CA LEU A 140 0.21 -1.86 7.81
C LEU A 140 0.37 -3.20 7.12
N MET A 141 0.37 -3.21 5.79
CA MET A 141 0.41 -4.44 5.00
C MET A 141 1.30 -4.28 3.77
N ASN A 142 1.67 -5.42 3.20
CA ASN A 142 2.32 -5.46 1.90
C ASN A 142 1.87 -6.66 1.07
N ASN A 143 1.93 -6.49 -0.25
CA ASN A 143 1.65 -7.51 -1.25
C ASN A 143 2.83 -7.59 -2.23
N PRO A 144 3.71 -8.59 -2.14
CA PRO A 144 4.61 -8.91 -3.24
C PRO A 144 3.79 -9.43 -4.41
N VAL A 145 4.11 -9.01 -5.62
CA VAL A 145 3.40 -9.35 -6.85
C VAL A 145 4.39 -9.86 -7.89
N GLY A 146 4.06 -10.97 -8.52
CA GLY A 146 4.88 -11.58 -9.56
C GLY A 146 4.07 -12.47 -10.48
N LYS A 147 4.78 -13.24 -11.30
CA LYS A 147 4.24 -14.36 -12.10
C LYS A 147 4.76 -15.67 -11.52
N GLU A 148 4.05 -16.77 -11.77
CA GLU A 148 4.57 -18.12 -11.53
C GLU A 148 5.81 -18.41 -12.36
#